data_2c78b0f15e2c1e277fe7e3b109ed9dc8
#
_entry.id   2c78b0f15e2c1e277fe7e3b109ed9dc8
#
_cell.length_a   1.000
_cell.length_b   1.000
_cell.length_c   1.000
_cell.angle_alpha   90.00
_cell.angle_beta   90.00
_cell.angle_gamma   90.00
#
_symmetry.space_group_name_H-M   'P 1'
#
loop_
_entity.id
_entity.type
_entity.pdbx_description
1 polymer ?
#
loop_
_entity_poly.entity_id
_entity_poly.type
_entity_poly.pdbx_seq_one_letter_code
_entity_poly.pdbx_strand_id
1 'polypeptide(L)'
;MSKETLKANLREIPDFPIPGILFYDVTTLFKNPECLQEILDTLYEMYKDKGITKVVGIESRGFIMGGALAARLGAGFVMARKPGKLPAEVVEETYAKEYGTDTIQIHKDAIDENDVVLLHDCLLYTSDAA
;
A
#
# COMPACT_ATOMS: atom_id res chain seq x y z
N MET A 1 14.97 8.01 -12.74
CA MET A 1 13.89 7.52 -13.62
C MET A 1 12.69 8.44 -13.49
N SER A 2 12.03 8.77 -14.58
CA SER A 2 10.96 9.75 -14.60
C SER A 2 9.59 9.10 -14.36
N LYS A 3 8.61 9.95 -14.04
CA LYS A 3 7.21 9.55 -13.92
C LYS A 3 6.72 8.91 -15.22
N GLU A 4 7.13 9.43 -16.36
CA GLU A 4 6.76 8.90 -17.67
C GLU A 4 7.31 7.49 -17.87
N THR A 5 8.51 7.23 -17.41
CA THR A 5 9.12 5.89 -17.50
C THR A 5 8.34 4.89 -16.64
N LEU A 6 7.91 5.28 -15.46
CA LEU A 6 7.08 4.43 -14.61
C LEU A 6 5.76 4.13 -15.31
N LYS A 7 5.11 5.14 -15.87
CA LYS A 7 3.85 4.95 -16.61
C LYS A 7 4.02 4.02 -17.81
N ALA A 8 5.14 4.13 -18.53
CA ALA A 8 5.40 3.31 -19.70
C ALA A 8 5.53 1.82 -19.36
N ASN A 9 5.93 1.51 -18.14
CA ASN A 9 6.10 0.13 -17.69
C ASN A 9 4.87 -0.43 -17.00
N LEU A 10 3.85 0.38 -16.77
CA LEU A 10 2.63 -0.01 -16.10
C LEU A 10 1.69 -0.73 -17.08
N ARG A 11 1.25 -1.93 -16.69
CA ARG A 11 0.33 -2.70 -17.53
C ARG A 11 -1.10 -2.24 -17.30
N GLU A 12 -1.82 -1.95 -18.38
CA GLU A 12 -3.23 -1.61 -18.34
C GLU A 12 -4.06 -2.84 -18.70
N ILE A 13 -5.07 -3.12 -17.89
CA ILE A 13 -5.98 -4.24 -18.11
C ILE A 13 -7.40 -3.67 -18.14
N PRO A 14 -7.99 -3.52 -19.34
CA PRO A 14 -9.37 -3.00 -19.42
C PRO A 14 -10.37 -4.04 -18.94
N ASP A 15 -11.49 -3.55 -18.43
CA ASP A 15 -12.61 -4.36 -17.95
C ASP A 15 -12.23 -5.42 -16.92
N PHE A 16 -11.38 -5.03 -15.99
CA PHE A 16 -10.94 -5.90 -14.89
C PHE A 16 -11.05 -5.14 -13.54
N PRO A 17 -11.55 -5.75 -12.48
CA PRO A 17 -12.12 -7.10 -12.41
C PRO A 17 -13.54 -7.21 -12.98
N ILE A 18 -14.13 -6.08 -13.31
CA ILE A 18 -15.46 -6.01 -13.91
C ILE A 18 -15.47 -5.02 -15.07
N PRO A 19 -16.45 -5.10 -15.99
CA PRO A 19 -16.56 -4.14 -17.09
C PRO A 19 -16.63 -2.70 -16.59
N GLY A 20 -15.98 -1.80 -17.33
CA GLY A 20 -15.97 -0.37 -17.03
C GLY A 20 -14.82 0.09 -16.15
N ILE A 21 -14.00 -0.81 -15.65
CA ILE A 21 -12.84 -0.48 -14.81
C ILE A 21 -11.55 -0.73 -15.59
N LEU A 22 -10.71 0.30 -15.67
CA LEU A 22 -9.35 0.15 -16.19
C LEU A 22 -8.43 -0.13 -15.02
N PHE A 23 -7.93 -1.34 -14.96
CA PHE A 23 -7.04 -1.79 -13.89
C PHE A 23 -5.59 -1.58 -14.29
N TYR A 24 -4.79 -1.05 -13.37
CA TYR A 24 -3.35 -0.89 -13.58
C TYR A 24 -2.61 -1.98 -12.81
N ASP A 25 -1.90 -2.83 -13.55
CA ASP A 25 -1.14 -3.91 -12.98
C ASP A 25 0.26 -3.41 -12.60
N VAL A 26 0.50 -3.28 -11.31
CA VAL A 26 1.78 -2.77 -10.78
C VAL A 26 2.87 -3.84 -10.73
N THR A 27 2.52 -5.11 -10.96
CA THR A 27 3.53 -6.18 -10.92
C THR A 27 4.62 -5.97 -11.95
N THR A 28 4.28 -5.33 -13.07
CA THR A 28 5.27 -4.99 -14.11
C THR A 28 6.28 -3.95 -13.64
N LEU A 29 5.88 -3.09 -12.70
CA LEU A 29 6.81 -2.14 -12.08
C LEU A 29 7.67 -2.84 -11.03
N PHE A 30 7.06 -3.67 -10.20
CA PHE A 30 7.77 -4.32 -9.10
C PHE A 30 8.81 -5.32 -9.59
N LYS A 31 8.56 -5.99 -10.70
CA LYS A 31 9.54 -6.94 -11.26
C LYS A 31 10.69 -6.27 -11.99
N ASN A 32 10.59 -4.98 -12.27
CA ASN A 32 11.64 -4.21 -12.92
C ASN A 32 12.50 -3.54 -11.82
N PRO A 33 13.77 -3.95 -11.67
CA PRO A 33 14.60 -3.44 -10.57
C PRO A 33 14.74 -1.92 -10.56
N GLU A 34 14.82 -1.28 -11.72
CA GLU A 34 14.94 0.16 -11.80
C GLU A 34 13.66 0.85 -11.36
N CYS A 35 12.51 0.33 -11.78
CA CYS A 35 11.21 0.88 -11.37
C CYS A 35 10.97 0.70 -9.89
N LEU A 36 11.28 -0.47 -9.36
CA LEU A 36 11.11 -0.76 -7.94
C LEU A 36 11.95 0.19 -7.09
N GLN A 37 13.21 0.38 -7.47
CA GLN A 37 14.10 1.29 -6.76
C GLN A 37 13.63 2.74 -6.86
N GLU A 38 13.15 3.15 -8.03
CA GLU A 38 12.65 4.52 -8.22
C GLU A 38 11.43 4.81 -7.37
N ILE A 39 10.50 3.87 -7.28
CA ILE A 39 9.32 4.02 -6.41
C ILE A 39 9.78 4.17 -4.97
N LEU A 40 10.67 3.31 -4.52
CA LEU A 40 11.17 3.35 -3.15
C LEU A 40 11.91 4.65 -2.86
N ASP A 41 12.77 5.10 -3.78
CA ASP A 41 13.51 6.36 -3.63
C ASP A 41 12.55 7.55 -3.52
N THR A 42 11.54 7.58 -4.37
CA THR A 42 10.54 8.66 -4.38
C THR A 42 9.78 8.71 -3.06
N LEU A 43 9.29 7.57 -2.59
CA LEU A 43 8.58 7.50 -1.32
C LEU A 43 9.49 7.88 -0.14
N TYR A 44 10.73 7.40 -0.17
CA TYR A 44 11.69 7.73 0.88
C TYR A 44 11.94 9.24 0.95
N GLU A 45 12.17 9.90 -0.19
CA GLU A 45 12.37 11.35 -0.23
C GLU A 45 11.17 12.12 0.31
N MET A 46 9.95 11.63 0.04
CA MET A 46 8.73 12.28 0.51
C MET A 46 8.58 12.22 2.04
N TYR A 47 9.06 11.16 2.68
CA TYR A 47 8.75 10.89 4.08
C TYR A 47 9.94 10.85 5.02
N LYS A 48 11.17 10.93 4.53
CA LYS A 48 12.38 10.76 5.35
C LYS A 48 12.49 11.74 6.53
N ASP A 49 11.90 12.92 6.40
CA ASP A 49 11.99 13.96 7.43
C ASP A 49 10.72 14.10 8.27
N LYS A 50 9.81 13.14 8.19
CA LYS A 50 8.51 13.18 8.87
C LYS A 50 8.51 12.49 10.24
N GLY A 51 9.63 11.85 10.62
CA GLY A 51 9.71 11.16 11.91
C GLY A 51 8.83 9.90 11.98
N ILE A 52 8.61 9.23 10.86
CA ILE A 52 7.77 8.03 10.80
C ILE A 52 8.37 6.92 11.66
N THR A 53 7.57 6.33 12.54
CA THR A 53 8.01 5.21 13.39
C THR A 53 7.39 3.89 12.97
N LYS A 54 6.23 3.92 12.32
CA LYS A 54 5.56 2.72 11.83
C LYS A 54 4.96 3.00 10.45
N VAL A 55 5.15 2.05 9.54
CA VAL A 55 4.43 2.05 8.26
C VAL A 55 3.39 0.94 8.34
N VAL A 56 2.13 1.29 8.12
CA VAL A 56 1.03 0.33 8.06
C VAL A 56 0.74 0.05 6.59
N GLY A 57 0.96 -1.19 6.17
CA GLY A 57 0.66 -1.61 4.81
C GLY A 57 -0.62 -2.42 4.75
N ILE A 58 -1.48 -2.09 3.80
CA ILE A 58 -2.77 -2.75 3.64
C ILE A 58 -2.62 -3.96 2.72
N GLU A 59 -3.17 -5.09 3.15
CA GLU A 59 -3.16 -6.37 2.43
C GLU A 59 -3.70 -6.20 1.02
N SER A 60 -3.04 -6.70 0.00
CA SER A 60 -1.74 -7.35 0.11
C SER A 60 -0.66 -6.58 -0.62
N ARG A 61 -1.02 -5.77 -1.61
CA ARG A 61 -0.06 -5.00 -2.41
C ARG A 61 0.68 -3.95 -1.60
N GLY A 62 0.05 -3.42 -0.56
CA GLY A 62 0.68 -2.47 0.35
C GLY A 62 1.83 -3.07 1.16
N PHE A 63 1.95 -4.38 1.22
CA PHE A 63 3.03 -5.03 1.95
C PHE A 63 4.38 -4.88 1.25
N ILE A 64 4.38 -4.91 -0.07
CA ILE A 64 5.62 -4.90 -0.85
C ILE A 64 6.41 -3.60 -0.64
N MET A 65 5.83 -2.50 -1.07
CA MET A 65 6.49 -1.20 -0.92
C MET A 65 6.46 -0.70 0.52
N GLY A 66 5.41 -1.04 1.28
CA GLY A 66 5.31 -0.66 2.68
C GLY A 66 6.44 -1.23 3.51
N GLY A 67 6.73 -2.52 3.34
CA GLY A 67 7.83 -3.18 4.04
C GLY A 67 9.18 -2.60 3.67
N ALA A 68 9.42 -2.41 2.37
CA ALA A 68 10.67 -1.83 1.88
C ALA A 68 10.87 -0.41 2.41
N LEU A 69 9.81 0.40 2.35
CA LEU A 69 9.87 1.78 2.82
C LEU A 69 10.11 1.87 4.33
N ALA A 70 9.42 1.02 5.11
CA ALA A 70 9.62 0.98 6.56
C ALA A 70 11.07 0.71 6.90
N ALA A 71 11.66 -0.30 6.29
CA ALA A 71 13.06 -0.65 6.53
C ALA A 71 13.99 0.51 6.19
N ARG A 72 13.74 1.18 5.07
CA ARG A 72 14.58 2.29 4.64
C ARG A 72 14.43 3.53 5.52
N LEU A 73 13.24 3.78 6.05
CA LEU A 73 12.99 4.89 6.97
C LEU A 73 13.49 4.60 8.39
N GLY A 74 13.89 3.37 8.69
CA GLY A 74 14.22 2.98 10.05
C GLY A 74 12.99 2.83 10.93
N ALA A 75 11.83 2.55 10.33
CA ALA A 75 10.55 2.36 11.00
C ALA A 75 10.19 0.89 11.08
N GLY A 76 9.22 0.56 11.93
CA GLY A 76 8.64 -0.77 11.94
C GLY A 76 7.54 -0.90 10.89
N PHE A 77 7.19 -2.13 10.54
CA PHE A 77 6.13 -2.40 9.59
C PHE A 77 4.97 -3.12 10.27
N VAL A 78 3.75 -2.65 10.02
CA VAL A 78 2.52 -3.22 10.58
C VAL A 78 1.64 -3.67 9.44
N MET A 79 1.16 -4.90 9.52
CA MET A 79 0.24 -5.45 8.53
C MET A 79 -1.20 -5.12 8.89
N ALA A 80 -1.92 -4.43 7.99
CA ALA A 80 -3.36 -4.28 8.09
C ALA A 80 -3.98 -5.35 7.18
N ARG A 81 -4.74 -6.28 7.77
CA ARG A 81 -5.22 -7.45 7.05
C ARG A 81 -6.72 -7.60 7.17
N LYS A 82 -7.28 -8.42 6.29
CA LYS A 82 -8.69 -8.79 6.34
C LYS A 82 -8.97 -9.64 7.58
N PRO A 83 -10.24 -9.66 8.04
CA PRO A 83 -10.60 -10.43 9.24
C PRO A 83 -10.15 -11.88 9.19
N GLY A 84 -9.69 -12.37 10.32
CA GLY A 84 -9.29 -13.77 10.48
C GLY A 84 -7.86 -14.10 10.06
N LYS A 85 -7.09 -13.12 9.59
CA LYS A 85 -5.73 -13.36 9.11
C LYS A 85 -4.65 -13.14 10.17
N LEU A 86 -4.95 -12.35 11.20
CA LEU A 86 -3.98 -12.04 12.25
C LEU A 86 -4.21 -12.94 13.46
N PRO A 87 -3.13 -13.52 14.02
CA PRO A 87 -3.25 -14.53 15.07
C PRO A 87 -3.49 -14.01 16.48
N ALA A 88 -3.13 -12.78 16.78
CA ALA A 88 -3.26 -12.19 18.10
C ALA A 88 -4.47 -11.26 18.18
N GLU A 89 -4.70 -10.67 19.34
CA GLU A 89 -5.80 -9.75 19.54
C GLU A 89 -5.70 -8.56 18.60
N VAL A 90 -6.83 -8.17 17.98
CA VAL A 90 -6.87 -7.14 16.95
C VAL A 90 -7.80 -5.99 17.35
N VAL A 91 -7.57 -4.84 16.73
CA VAL A 91 -8.55 -3.76 16.62
C VAL A 91 -8.92 -3.66 15.14
N GLU A 92 -10.15 -3.24 14.87
CA GLU A 92 -10.64 -3.22 13.51
C GLU A 92 -11.42 -1.97 13.17
N GLU A 93 -11.48 -1.67 11.87
CA GLU A 93 -12.26 -0.59 11.31
C GLU A 93 -12.99 -1.12 10.09
N THR A 94 -14.29 -0.82 10.01
CA THR A 94 -15.11 -1.15 8.86
C THR A 94 -15.36 0.13 8.06
N TYR A 95 -15.18 0.06 6.77
CA TYR A 95 -15.36 1.21 5.90
C TYR A 95 -16.22 0.86 4.70
N ALA A 96 -16.90 1.87 4.18
CA ALA A 96 -17.71 1.72 2.98
C ALA A 96 -16.82 1.80 1.74
N LYS A 97 -17.13 0.99 0.76
CA LYS A 97 -16.51 1.07 -0.55
C LYS A 97 -17.59 0.99 -1.62
N GLU A 98 -17.21 1.15 -2.88
CA GLU A 98 -18.16 1.23 -3.99
C GLU A 98 -19.12 0.02 -4.06
N TYR A 99 -18.65 -1.16 -3.68
CA TYR A 99 -19.40 -2.40 -3.78
C TYR A 99 -19.66 -3.05 -2.41
N GLY A 100 -20.01 -2.24 -1.42
CA GLY A 100 -20.33 -2.75 -0.09
C GLY A 100 -19.41 -2.19 0.97
N THR A 101 -19.09 -3.00 1.97
CA THR A 101 -18.21 -2.62 3.05
C THR A 101 -17.03 -3.57 3.14
N ASP A 102 -15.96 -3.11 3.74
CA ASP A 102 -14.80 -3.94 4.00
C ASP A 102 -14.27 -3.63 5.39
N THR A 103 -13.59 -4.57 5.98
CA THR A 103 -13.04 -4.44 7.33
C THR A 103 -11.55 -4.76 7.28
N ILE A 104 -10.75 -3.92 7.92
CA ILE A 104 -9.32 -4.21 8.11
C ILE A 104 -9.02 -4.29 9.58
N GLN A 105 -8.03 -5.11 9.92
CA GLN A 105 -7.59 -5.34 11.27
C GLN A 105 -6.09 -5.15 11.39
N ILE A 106 -5.65 -4.61 12.52
CA ILE A 106 -4.25 -4.62 12.93
C ILE A 106 -4.18 -5.24 14.32
N HIS A 107 -3.02 -5.77 14.69
CA HIS A 107 -2.82 -6.24 16.05
C HIS A 107 -2.98 -5.07 17.03
N LYS A 108 -3.65 -5.35 18.16
CA LYS A 108 -3.92 -4.33 19.17
C LYS A 108 -2.66 -3.70 19.74
N ASP A 109 -1.58 -4.46 19.80
CA ASP A 109 -0.29 -4.01 20.33
C ASP A 109 0.68 -3.45 19.28
N ALA A 110 0.21 -3.30 18.02
CA ALA A 110 1.10 -2.90 16.93
C ALA A 110 1.51 -1.43 16.98
N ILE A 111 0.64 -0.57 17.46
CA ILE A 111 0.82 0.89 17.44
C ILE A 111 0.43 1.45 18.80
N ASP A 112 1.17 2.44 19.28
CA ASP A 112 0.81 3.16 20.50
C ASP A 112 0.74 4.67 20.24
N GLU A 113 0.43 5.41 21.29
CA GLU A 113 0.20 6.86 21.19
C GLU A 113 1.46 7.66 20.84
N ASN A 114 2.64 7.06 20.96
CA ASN A 114 3.90 7.72 20.66
C ASN A 114 4.32 7.51 19.21
N ASP A 115 3.61 6.66 18.47
CA ASP A 115 3.95 6.36 17.08
C ASP A 115 3.51 7.46 16.13
N VAL A 116 4.34 7.68 15.11
CA VAL A 116 3.99 8.48 13.94
C VAL A 116 3.81 7.50 12.80
N VAL A 117 2.59 7.40 12.30
CA VAL A 117 2.17 6.33 11.40
C VAL A 117 2.00 6.84 9.98
N LEU A 118 2.58 6.11 9.03
CA LEU A 118 2.31 6.27 7.61
C LEU A 118 1.47 5.10 7.14
N LEU A 119 0.28 5.40 6.65
CA LEU A 119 -0.62 4.39 6.08
C LEU A 119 -0.35 4.28 4.58
N HIS A 120 -0.09 3.07 4.12
CA HIS A 120 0.23 2.82 2.72
C HIS A 120 -0.64 1.72 2.13
N ASP A 121 -1.24 2.02 1.00
CA ASP A 121 -1.95 1.06 0.18
C ASP A 121 -1.51 1.25 -1.26
N CYS A 122 -1.47 0.16 -2.01
CA CYS A 122 -1.11 0.19 -3.42
C CYS A 122 -2.27 -0.36 -4.23
N LEU A 123 -3.27 0.48 -4.44
CA LEU A 123 -4.43 0.14 -5.27
C LEU A 123 -4.45 1.07 -6.48
N LEU A 124 -4.25 0.48 -7.65
CA LEU A 124 -4.20 1.23 -8.89
C LEU A 124 -5.30 0.75 -9.84
N TYR A 125 -6.39 1.47 -9.87
CA TYR A 125 -7.43 1.32 -10.87
C TYR A 125 -8.14 2.65 -11.06
N THR A 126 -8.82 2.80 -12.19
CA THR A 126 -9.66 3.96 -12.44
C THR A 126 -11.09 3.50 -12.69
N SER A 127 -12.02 4.25 -12.13
CA SER A 127 -13.44 4.09 -12.35
C SER A 127 -14.08 5.46 -12.17
N ASP A 128 -15.38 5.54 -12.37
CA ASP A 128 -16.09 6.80 -12.16
C ASP A 128 -16.03 7.28 -10.71
N ALA A 129 -15.77 6.40 -9.78
CA ALA A 129 -15.68 6.71 -8.36
C ALA A 129 -14.25 7.04 -7.91
N ALA A 130 -13.28 6.82 -8.73
CA ALA A 130 -11.88 7.10 -8.40
C ALA A 130 -11.53 8.60 -8.51
#